data_16a8392b5e9a9e4e2607adde56c322bb
#
_entry.id   16a8392b5e9a9e4e2607adde56c322bb
#
_cell.length_a   1.000
_cell.length_b   1.000
_cell.length_c   1.000
_cell.angle_alpha   90.00
_cell.angle_beta   90.00
_cell.angle_gamma   90.00
#
_symmetry.space_group_name_H-M   'P 1'
#
loop_
_entity.id
_entity.type
_entity.pdbx_description
1 polymer ?
#
loop_
_entity_poly.entity_id
_entity_poly.type
_entity_poly.pdbx_seq_one_letter_code
_entity_poly.pdbx_strand_id
1 'polypeptide(L)'
;PAELHAMNRADVEFVYVGSSSFLMANRDRFKRESLEMGLPVAAAYEDMAAKSHALVAVASRYYNVGRLAGFQAEQVLVRGLNPVDIPIRSLRRFSYVVNMETARRLGVYPPLTVLRYAEIVHGKPAARR
;
A
#
# COMPACT_ATOMS: atom_id res chain seq x y z
N PRO A 1 -4.02 -7.20 17.15
CA PRO A 1 -3.67 -8.21 18.13
C PRO A 1 -2.68 -7.75 19.17
N ALA A 2 -2.36 -8.62 20.13
CA ALA A 2 -1.58 -8.28 21.30
C ALA A 2 -0.25 -7.56 20.99
N GLU A 3 0.42 -7.94 19.91
CA GLU A 3 1.68 -7.32 19.49
C GLU A 3 1.53 -5.85 19.11
N LEU A 4 0.44 -5.47 18.44
CA LEU A 4 0.20 -4.06 18.09
C LEU A 4 0.00 -3.22 19.36
N HIS A 5 -0.75 -3.73 20.34
CA HIS A 5 -0.97 -3.06 21.61
C HIS A 5 0.29 -3.01 22.51
N ALA A 6 1.22 -3.95 22.30
CA ALA A 6 2.51 -3.96 22.99
C ALA A 6 3.49 -2.91 22.44
N MET A 7 3.23 -2.35 21.24
CA MET A 7 4.03 -1.27 20.68
C MET A 7 3.80 0.00 21.48
N ASN A 8 4.86 0.49 22.13
CA ASN A 8 4.79 1.79 22.79
C ASN A 8 4.88 2.90 21.73
N ARG A 9 3.91 3.81 21.73
CA ARG A 9 3.89 4.95 20.80
C ARG A 9 5.13 5.88 20.94
N ALA A 10 5.79 5.85 22.09
CA ALA A 10 7.05 6.58 22.27
C ALA A 10 8.20 6.00 21.44
N ASP A 11 8.11 4.71 21.07
CA ASP A 11 9.18 3.98 20.36
C ASP A 11 8.86 3.75 18.89
N VAL A 12 7.60 3.99 18.45
CA VAL A 12 7.12 3.70 17.10
C VAL A 12 6.42 4.91 16.50
N GLU A 13 7.00 5.49 15.46
CA GLU A 13 6.44 6.63 14.74
C GLU A 13 5.41 6.23 13.70
N PHE A 14 5.59 5.07 13.05
CA PHE A 14 4.66 4.51 12.06
C PHE A 14 4.79 2.99 11.96
N VAL A 15 3.78 2.35 11.39
CA VAL A 15 3.78 0.90 11.11
C VAL A 15 3.85 0.68 9.60
N TYR A 16 4.85 -0.09 9.16
CA TYR A 16 4.90 -0.54 7.77
C TYR A 16 4.23 -1.91 7.62
N VAL A 17 3.28 -1.98 6.68
CA VAL A 17 2.57 -3.21 6.32
C VAL A 17 3.08 -3.72 4.98
N GLY A 18 3.92 -4.74 5.05
CA GLY A 18 4.36 -5.51 3.88
C GLY A 18 3.27 -6.42 3.31
N SER A 19 3.64 -7.25 2.34
CA SER A 19 2.72 -8.18 1.69
C SER A 19 2.27 -9.28 2.66
N SER A 20 1.01 -9.22 3.15
CA SER A 20 0.43 -10.18 4.07
C SER A 20 -1.06 -10.39 3.79
N SER A 21 -1.42 -11.59 3.32
CA SER A 21 -2.81 -11.99 3.14
C SER A 21 -3.58 -12.02 4.46
N PHE A 22 -2.93 -12.35 5.56
CA PHE A 22 -3.52 -12.33 6.90
C PHE A 22 -3.96 -10.91 7.30
N LEU A 23 -3.08 -9.91 7.13
CA LEU A 23 -3.43 -8.52 7.44
C LEU A 23 -4.51 -7.97 6.51
N MET A 24 -4.50 -8.39 5.22
CA MET A 24 -5.56 -8.02 4.30
C MET A 24 -6.92 -8.62 4.71
N ALA A 25 -6.95 -9.86 5.14
CA ALA A 25 -8.18 -10.51 5.63
C ALA A 25 -8.69 -9.88 6.95
N ASN A 26 -7.80 -9.38 7.79
CA ASN A 26 -8.11 -8.78 9.09
C ASN A 26 -8.00 -7.24 9.08
N ARG A 27 -8.05 -6.59 7.90
CA ARG A 27 -7.79 -5.16 7.73
C ARG A 27 -8.69 -4.26 8.57
N ASP A 28 -9.96 -4.64 8.78
CA ASP A 28 -10.91 -3.79 9.52
C ASP A 28 -10.61 -3.79 11.03
N ARG A 29 -10.13 -4.91 11.57
CA ARG A 29 -9.63 -4.99 12.94
C ARG A 29 -8.33 -4.20 13.08
N PHE A 30 -7.38 -4.41 12.20
CA PHE A 30 -6.11 -3.69 12.18
C PHE A 30 -6.32 -2.18 12.06
N LYS A 31 -7.26 -1.74 11.19
CA LYS A 31 -7.68 -0.35 11.03
C LYS A 31 -8.13 0.26 12.36
N ARG A 32 -9.04 -0.41 13.06
CA ARG A 32 -9.58 0.09 14.31
C ARG A 32 -8.47 0.26 15.33
N GLU A 33 -7.70 -0.79 15.56
CA GLU A 33 -6.64 -0.81 16.57
C GLU A 33 -5.54 0.24 16.26
N SER A 34 -5.06 0.35 15.03
CA SER A 34 -4.03 1.33 14.67
C SER A 34 -4.49 2.79 14.77
N LEU A 35 -5.76 3.07 14.41
CA LEU A 35 -6.33 4.40 14.54
C LEU A 35 -6.60 4.79 15.99
N GLU A 36 -7.03 3.86 16.84
CA GLU A 36 -7.21 4.07 18.29
C GLU A 36 -5.87 4.40 18.97
N MET A 37 -4.79 3.75 18.52
CA MET A 37 -3.43 4.04 19.00
C MET A 37 -2.83 5.30 18.36
N GLY A 38 -3.47 5.91 17.38
CA GLY A 38 -2.95 7.06 16.65
C GLY A 38 -1.69 6.76 15.84
N LEU A 39 -1.47 5.50 15.43
CA LEU A 39 -0.31 5.07 14.66
C LEU A 39 -0.56 5.23 13.16
N PRO A 40 0.25 6.04 12.44
CA PRO A 40 0.23 6.09 10.99
C PRO A 40 0.65 4.76 10.39
N VAL A 41 -0.03 4.34 9.32
CA VAL A 41 0.28 3.10 8.60
C VAL A 41 0.76 3.43 7.20
N ALA A 42 1.93 2.92 6.83
CA ALA A 42 2.43 2.86 5.46
C ALA A 42 2.26 1.44 4.92
N ALA A 43 1.80 1.28 3.69
CA ALA A 43 1.50 -0.05 3.14
C ALA A 43 2.14 -0.30 1.77
N ALA A 44 2.42 -1.57 1.49
CA ALA A 44 2.86 -2.04 0.19
C ALA A 44 1.70 -2.32 -0.79
N TYR A 45 0.45 -2.06 -0.39
CA TYR A 45 -0.74 -2.29 -1.22
C TYR A 45 -1.56 -1.01 -1.37
N GLU A 46 -1.99 -0.72 -2.58
CA GLU A 46 -2.89 0.40 -2.87
C GLU A 46 -4.20 0.30 -2.08
N ASP A 47 -4.78 -0.90 -2.00
CA ASP A 47 -6.06 -1.13 -1.34
C ASP A 47 -6.06 -0.81 0.17
N MET A 48 -4.92 -0.90 0.84
CA MET A 48 -4.82 -0.50 2.24
C MET A 48 -5.00 1.00 2.44
N ALA A 49 -4.58 1.83 1.48
CA ALA A 49 -4.84 3.26 1.51
C ALA A 49 -6.19 3.60 0.87
N ALA A 50 -6.49 3.01 -0.32
CA ALA A 50 -7.69 3.36 -1.08
C ALA A 50 -9.00 2.85 -0.45
N LYS A 51 -8.98 1.66 0.15
CA LYS A 51 -10.18 0.98 0.66
C LYS A 51 -10.19 0.79 2.18
N SER A 52 -9.09 1.13 2.85
CA SER A 52 -8.97 0.97 4.30
C SER A 52 -8.47 2.27 4.97
N HIS A 53 -7.33 2.23 5.65
CA HIS A 53 -6.90 3.33 6.52
C HIS A 53 -5.39 3.61 6.48
N ALA A 54 -4.62 2.92 5.66
CA ALA A 54 -3.21 3.28 5.54
C ALA A 54 -3.11 4.75 5.11
N LEU A 55 -2.24 5.50 5.79
CA LEU A 55 -2.00 6.90 5.48
C LEU A 55 -1.44 7.04 4.07
N VAL A 56 -0.50 6.17 3.75
CA VAL A 56 0.16 6.13 2.45
C VAL A 56 0.36 4.68 2.01
N ALA A 57 0.22 4.44 0.71
CA ALA A 57 0.66 3.21 0.08
C ALA A 57 1.66 3.53 -1.04
N VAL A 58 2.74 2.75 -1.08
CA VAL A 58 3.72 2.76 -2.18
C VAL A 58 3.73 1.36 -2.77
N ALA A 59 3.16 1.21 -3.95
CA ALA A 59 2.92 -0.10 -4.53
C ALA A 59 3.17 -0.14 -6.03
N SER A 60 3.44 -1.32 -6.55
CA SER A 60 3.38 -1.58 -7.97
C SER A 60 1.97 -1.98 -8.35
N ARG A 61 1.38 -1.31 -9.35
CA ARG A 61 0.06 -1.71 -9.86
C ARG A 61 0.12 -3.10 -10.46
N TYR A 62 -0.73 -3.99 -10.02
CA TYR A 62 -0.80 -5.37 -10.54
C TYR A 62 -0.99 -5.42 -12.06
N TYR A 63 -1.71 -4.46 -12.62
CA TYR A 63 -1.83 -4.30 -14.07
C TYR A 63 -0.46 -4.15 -14.76
N ASN A 64 0.43 -3.33 -14.21
CA ASN A 64 1.76 -3.13 -14.77
C ASN A 64 2.68 -4.34 -14.55
N VAL A 65 2.50 -5.06 -13.43
CA VAL A 65 3.18 -6.34 -13.20
C VAL A 65 2.76 -7.37 -14.25
N GLY A 66 1.45 -7.49 -14.51
CA GLY A 66 0.91 -8.37 -15.54
C GLY A 66 1.40 -8.01 -16.95
N ARG A 67 1.44 -6.71 -17.28
CA ARG A 67 2.02 -6.27 -18.58
C ARG A 67 3.49 -6.65 -18.73
N LEU A 68 4.28 -6.49 -17.68
CA LEU A 68 5.70 -6.89 -17.71
C LEU A 68 5.84 -8.40 -17.88
N ALA A 69 5.02 -9.19 -17.17
CA ALA A 69 4.99 -10.65 -17.33
C ALA A 69 4.58 -11.07 -18.74
N GLY A 70 3.55 -10.44 -19.31
CA GLY A 70 3.12 -10.68 -20.69
C GLY A 70 4.20 -10.36 -21.71
N PHE A 71 4.91 -9.25 -21.52
CA PHE A 71 6.04 -8.90 -22.39
C PHE A 71 7.16 -9.96 -22.33
N GLN A 72 7.49 -10.45 -21.13
CA GLN A 72 8.50 -11.51 -21.00
C GLN A 72 8.02 -12.85 -21.57
N ALA A 73 6.74 -13.19 -21.39
CA ALA A 73 6.14 -14.37 -22.00
C ALA A 73 6.19 -14.32 -23.55
N GLU A 74 5.94 -13.16 -24.15
CA GLU A 74 6.11 -12.97 -25.61
C GLU A 74 7.53 -13.27 -26.07
N GLN A 75 8.56 -12.83 -25.30
CA GLN A 75 9.96 -13.12 -25.66
C GLN A 75 10.22 -14.64 -25.73
N VAL A 76 9.65 -15.40 -24.80
CA VAL A 76 9.81 -16.86 -24.75
C VAL A 76 8.98 -17.55 -25.82
N LEU A 77 7.67 -17.28 -25.83
CA LEU A 77 6.69 -18.06 -26.60
C LEU A 77 6.64 -17.70 -28.08
N VAL A 78 6.89 -16.43 -28.41
CA VAL A 78 6.79 -15.93 -29.79
C VAL A 78 8.17 -15.77 -30.42
N ARG A 79 9.13 -15.24 -29.68
CA ARG A 79 10.48 -14.96 -30.21
C ARG A 79 11.46 -16.11 -29.96
N GLY A 80 11.07 -17.13 -29.22
CA GLY A 80 11.87 -18.32 -28.96
C GLY A 80 13.11 -18.08 -28.10
N LEU A 81 13.14 -16.99 -27.33
CA LEU A 81 14.26 -16.72 -26.43
C LEU A 81 14.29 -17.73 -25.29
N ASN A 82 15.49 -18.19 -24.94
CA ASN A 82 15.64 -19.04 -23.77
C ASN A 82 15.35 -18.22 -22.49
N PRO A 83 14.48 -18.71 -21.59
CA PRO A 83 14.19 -18.02 -20.32
C PRO A 83 15.42 -17.66 -19.50
N VAL A 84 16.49 -18.45 -19.57
CA VAL A 84 17.77 -18.20 -18.87
C VAL A 84 18.44 -16.92 -19.34
N ASP A 85 18.24 -16.53 -20.61
CA ASP A 85 18.84 -15.33 -21.20
C ASP A 85 18.02 -14.08 -20.95
N ILE A 86 16.81 -14.22 -20.38
CA ILE A 86 15.93 -13.11 -20.08
C ILE A 86 16.24 -12.55 -18.69
N PRO A 87 16.72 -11.30 -18.59
CA PRO A 87 17.07 -10.74 -17.29
C PRO A 87 15.82 -10.53 -16.44
N ILE A 88 15.94 -10.84 -15.15
CA ILE A 88 14.91 -10.51 -14.16
C ILE A 88 14.75 -8.97 -14.12
N ARG A 89 13.54 -8.51 -14.36
CA ARG A 89 13.20 -7.08 -14.35
C ARG A 89 12.16 -6.79 -13.29
N SER A 90 12.34 -5.68 -12.60
CA SER A 90 11.34 -5.10 -11.72
C SER A 90 10.70 -3.87 -12.36
N LEU A 91 9.51 -3.51 -11.91
CA LEU A 91 8.90 -2.25 -12.28
C LEU A 91 9.72 -1.08 -11.70
N ARG A 92 9.96 -0.06 -12.53
CA ARG A 92 10.68 1.15 -12.12
C ARG A 92 9.76 2.27 -11.64
N ARG A 93 8.45 2.10 -11.83
CA ARG A 93 7.44 3.10 -11.44
C ARG A 93 6.54 2.51 -10.38
N PHE A 94 6.43 3.23 -9.29
CA PHE A 94 5.50 2.94 -8.20
C PHE A 94 4.34 3.93 -8.26
N SER A 95 3.18 3.51 -7.82
CA SER A 95 2.07 4.39 -7.50
C SER A 95 2.14 4.77 -6.03
N TYR A 96 1.82 6.02 -5.78
CA TYR A 96 1.68 6.57 -4.43
C TYR A 96 0.20 6.86 -4.22
N VAL A 97 -0.37 6.28 -3.19
CA VAL A 97 -1.77 6.53 -2.80
C VAL A 97 -1.76 7.14 -1.42
N VAL A 98 -2.44 8.27 -1.25
CA VAL A 98 -2.53 8.97 0.04
C VAL A 98 -3.98 9.05 0.47
N ASN A 99 -4.27 8.59 1.69
CA ASN A 99 -5.59 8.68 2.28
C ASN A 99 -5.72 9.94 3.14
N MET A 100 -6.39 10.94 2.60
CA MET A 100 -6.55 12.24 3.29
C MET A 100 -7.53 12.19 4.46
N GLU A 101 -8.43 11.22 4.52
CA GLU A 101 -9.28 11.04 5.71
C GLU A 101 -8.43 10.56 6.88
N THR A 102 -7.57 9.57 6.65
CA THR A 102 -6.61 9.09 7.65
C THR A 102 -5.65 10.19 8.08
N ALA A 103 -5.14 10.98 7.10
CA ALA A 103 -4.27 12.12 7.39
C ALA A 103 -4.92 13.11 8.37
N ARG A 104 -6.19 13.47 8.11
CA ARG A 104 -6.95 14.38 8.99
C ARG A 104 -7.19 13.78 10.38
N ARG A 105 -7.54 12.49 10.45
CA ARG A 105 -7.82 11.81 11.72
C ARG A 105 -6.60 11.73 12.61
N LEU A 106 -5.43 11.50 12.02
CA LEU A 106 -4.16 11.38 12.74
C LEU A 106 -3.46 12.74 12.95
N GLY A 107 -3.89 13.79 12.25
CA GLY A 107 -3.20 15.08 12.24
C GLY A 107 -1.83 15.02 11.53
N VAL A 108 -1.60 14.03 10.68
CA VAL A 108 -0.33 13.79 10.00
C VAL A 108 -0.54 13.94 8.50
N TYR A 109 0.10 14.95 7.91
CA TYR A 109 -0.06 15.25 6.49
C TYR A 109 1.23 14.96 5.71
N PRO A 110 1.13 14.22 4.60
CA PRO A 110 2.26 14.06 3.69
C PRO A 110 2.72 15.40 3.12
N PRO A 111 4.02 15.56 2.84
CA PRO A 111 4.54 16.80 2.25
C PRO A 111 3.98 17.02 0.84
N LEU A 112 3.89 18.29 0.42
CA LEU A 112 3.35 18.67 -0.89
C LEU A 112 4.10 18.02 -2.06
N THR A 113 5.38 17.74 -1.90
CA THR A 113 6.19 17.02 -2.88
C THR A 113 5.68 15.61 -3.15
N VAL A 114 5.15 14.92 -2.14
CA VAL A 114 4.51 13.59 -2.31
C VAL A 114 3.13 13.75 -2.91
N LEU A 115 2.34 14.71 -2.44
CA LEU A 115 0.96 14.93 -2.90
C LEU A 115 0.86 15.27 -4.38
N ARG A 116 1.90 15.88 -4.97
CA ARG A 116 1.95 16.20 -6.41
C ARG A 116 1.92 14.98 -7.32
N TYR A 117 2.38 13.83 -6.84
CA TYR A 117 2.49 12.59 -7.62
C TYR A 117 1.59 11.48 -7.10
N ALA A 118 0.95 11.70 -5.96
CA ALA A 118 0.10 10.72 -5.32
C ALA A 118 -1.33 10.77 -5.86
N GLU A 119 -1.95 9.62 -5.95
CA GLU A 119 -3.39 9.49 -6.05
C GLU A 119 -4.00 9.80 -4.68
N ILE A 120 -4.83 10.82 -4.63
CA ILE A 120 -5.47 11.25 -3.40
C ILE A 120 -6.79 10.53 -3.26
N VAL A 121 -6.95 9.78 -2.16
CA VAL A 121 -8.22 9.14 -1.83
C VAL A 121 -8.81 9.76 -0.57
N HIS A 122 -10.12 9.92 -0.61
CA HIS A 122 -10.94 10.32 0.54
C HIS A 122 -11.72 9.08 0.93
N GLY A 123 -11.42 8.44 2.03
CA GLY A 123 -12.08 7.20 2.46
C GLY A 123 -13.60 7.21 2.18
N LYS A 124 -14.22 6.05 2.03
CA LYS A 124 -15.67 5.99 1.87
C LYS A 124 -16.32 6.73 3.04
N PRO A 125 -17.23 7.70 2.77
CA PRO A 125 -17.98 8.32 3.85
C PRO A 125 -18.66 7.21 4.64
N ALA A 126 -18.53 7.26 5.98
CA ALA A 126 -19.27 6.35 6.85
C ALA A 126 -20.74 6.44 6.45
N ALA A 127 -21.37 5.31 6.12
CA ALA A 127 -22.80 5.28 5.87
C ALA A 127 -23.49 5.92 7.09
N ARG A 128 -24.15 7.05 6.90
CA ARG A 128 -24.97 7.66 7.95
C ARG A 128 -26.04 6.64 8.29
N ARG A 129 -25.99 6.11 9.49
CA ARG A 129 -27.10 5.39 10.11
C ARG A 129 -28.16 6.37 10.56
#